data_a20ae0c0aa3adbf8f1433bc77346bc91
#
_entry.id   a20ae0c0aa3adbf8f1433bc77346bc91
#
_cell.length_a   1.000
_cell.length_b   1.000
_cell.length_c   1.000
_cell.angle_alpha   90.00
_cell.angle_beta   90.00
_cell.angle_gamma   90.00
#
_symmetry.space_group_name_H-M   'P 1'
#
loop_
_entity.id
_entity.type
_entity.pdbx_description
1 polymer ?
#
loop_
_entity_poly.entity_id
_entity_poly.type
_entity_poly.pdbx_seq_one_letter_code
_entity_poly.pdbx_strand_id
1 'polypeptide(L)'
;MINIGICDDDKRCRDILKQQIINTINEKEICFTEFSNADSMIKRKDDLDVVFLDMELPDMDGETAARQVEKEKVVIVSGYPEVFCGDWEEYASAYLEKPVNPRELKKITDRAAILKESKKMAIDKVKEYLKKYNMDDKVMEFDVSSATVSLAAEALHCEPGRIAKTMSFILKDGCIVVVTAGDAK
;
A
#
# COMPACT_ATOMS: atom_id res chain seq x y z
N MET A 1 1.48 6.00 13.05
CA MET A 1 0.30 6.64 12.40
C MET A 1 0.00 5.86 11.13
N ILE A 2 -1.23 5.38 10.94
CA ILE A 2 -1.71 4.68 9.73
C ILE A 2 -2.39 5.70 8.83
N ASN A 3 -1.98 5.77 7.57
CA ASN A 3 -2.56 6.67 6.58
C ASN A 3 -3.65 5.93 5.79
N ILE A 4 -4.89 6.30 6.02
CA ILE A 4 -6.07 5.69 5.40
C ILE A 4 -6.64 6.63 4.36
N GLY A 5 -6.69 6.14 3.11
CA GLY A 5 -7.41 6.79 2.02
C GLY A 5 -8.87 6.33 1.98
N ILE A 6 -9.81 7.24 1.76
CA ILE A 6 -11.21 6.94 1.46
C ILE A 6 -11.55 7.65 0.15
N CYS A 7 -11.81 6.88 -0.89
CA CYS A 7 -12.13 7.37 -2.22
C CYS A 7 -13.55 6.94 -2.62
N ASP A 8 -14.47 7.90 -2.64
CA ASP A 8 -15.89 7.75 -2.95
C ASP A 8 -16.40 9.15 -3.32
N ASP A 9 -17.19 9.32 -4.34
CA ASP A 9 -17.68 10.63 -4.79
C ASP A 9 -18.73 11.20 -3.84
N ASP A 10 -19.53 10.34 -3.17
CA ASP A 10 -20.48 10.77 -2.16
C ASP A 10 -19.80 11.05 -0.80
N LYS A 11 -19.81 12.33 -0.42
CA LYS A 11 -19.28 12.76 0.88
C LYS A 11 -19.93 12.03 2.06
N ARG A 12 -21.22 11.67 1.97
CA ARG A 12 -21.92 10.97 3.06
C ARG A 12 -21.37 9.56 3.25
N CYS A 13 -21.08 8.86 2.15
CA CYS A 13 -20.46 7.55 2.18
C CYS A 13 -19.08 7.63 2.84
N ARG A 14 -18.25 8.62 2.47
CA ARG A 14 -16.95 8.84 3.12
C ARG A 14 -17.07 9.11 4.62
N ASP A 15 -17.99 10.01 5.02
CA ASP A 15 -18.22 10.36 6.44
C ASP A 15 -18.67 9.13 7.25
N ILE A 16 -19.58 8.32 6.72
CA ILE A 16 -20.06 7.07 7.35
C ILE A 16 -18.92 6.07 7.52
N LEU A 17 -18.20 5.80 6.47
CA LEU A 17 -17.09 4.83 6.50
C LEU A 17 -16.00 5.28 7.48
N LYS A 18 -15.65 6.55 7.47
CA LYS A 18 -14.69 7.15 8.40
C LYS A 18 -15.11 6.95 9.86
N GLN A 19 -16.39 7.21 10.18
CA GLN A 19 -16.92 6.98 11.53
C GLN A 19 -16.90 5.50 11.92
N GLN A 20 -17.23 4.60 10.99
CA GLN A 20 -17.14 3.17 11.22
C GLN A 20 -15.71 2.72 11.50
N ILE A 21 -14.72 3.23 10.75
CA ILE A 21 -13.30 2.95 10.98
C ILE A 21 -12.87 3.45 12.37
N ILE A 22 -13.18 4.70 12.72
CA ILE A 22 -12.85 5.29 14.03
C ILE A 22 -13.43 4.45 15.18
N ASN A 23 -14.67 3.97 15.04
CA ASN A 23 -15.33 3.16 16.07
C ASN A 23 -14.78 1.72 16.16
N THR A 24 -14.06 1.29 15.14
CA THR A 24 -13.59 -0.10 15.02
C THR A 24 -12.13 -0.24 15.48
N ILE A 25 -11.33 0.79 15.30
CA ILE A 25 -9.91 0.79 15.64
C ILE A 25 -9.70 1.50 16.98
N ASN A 26 -9.06 0.80 17.90
CA ASN A 26 -8.69 1.34 19.21
C ASN A 26 -7.34 2.10 19.16
N GLU A 27 -6.88 2.52 17.97
CA GLU A 27 -5.58 3.13 17.76
C GLU A 27 -5.64 4.67 17.75
N LYS A 28 -4.78 5.29 18.55
CA LYS A 28 -4.68 6.74 18.73
C LYS A 28 -4.00 7.48 17.56
N GLU A 29 -3.54 6.76 16.52
CA GLU A 29 -2.72 7.34 15.47
C GLU A 29 -3.21 6.97 14.06
N ILE A 30 -4.37 7.51 13.66
CA ILE A 30 -4.88 7.36 12.31
C ILE A 30 -4.89 8.73 11.62
N CYS A 31 -4.41 8.78 10.39
CA CYS A 31 -4.55 9.91 9.49
C CYS A 31 -5.48 9.55 8.35
N PHE A 32 -6.54 10.32 8.13
CA PHE A 32 -7.44 10.13 7.00
C PHE A 32 -7.14 11.11 5.88
N THR A 33 -7.16 10.63 4.65
CA THR A 33 -7.22 11.46 3.45
C THR A 33 -8.44 11.05 2.64
N GLU A 34 -9.31 12.02 2.36
CA GLU A 34 -10.54 11.80 1.60
C GLU A 34 -10.36 12.26 0.16
N PHE A 35 -10.88 11.47 -0.77
CA PHE A 35 -10.83 11.72 -2.21
C PHE A 35 -12.24 11.59 -2.77
N SER A 36 -12.64 12.51 -3.65
CA SER A 36 -13.92 12.46 -4.37
C SER A 36 -13.79 11.94 -5.80
N ASN A 37 -12.59 11.54 -6.22
CA ASN A 37 -12.29 11.01 -7.55
C ASN A 37 -11.00 10.19 -7.52
N ALA A 38 -10.84 9.31 -8.49
CA ALA A 38 -9.71 8.40 -8.60
C ALA A 38 -8.38 9.13 -8.88
N ASP A 39 -8.38 10.12 -9.76
CA ASP A 39 -7.15 10.83 -10.17
C ASP A 39 -6.44 11.49 -8.97
N SER A 40 -7.19 12.11 -8.07
CA SER A 40 -6.62 12.71 -6.85
C SER A 40 -6.07 11.67 -5.87
N MET A 41 -6.70 10.51 -5.78
CA MET A 41 -6.25 9.38 -4.94
C MET A 41 -4.97 8.77 -5.52
N ILE A 42 -4.92 8.50 -6.81
CA ILE A 42 -3.76 7.92 -7.49
C ILE A 42 -2.51 8.78 -7.33
N LYS A 43 -2.65 10.10 -7.42
CA LYS A 43 -1.54 11.05 -7.20
C LYS A 43 -0.94 10.98 -5.79
N ARG A 44 -1.67 10.45 -4.83
CA ARG A 44 -1.24 10.32 -3.43
C ARG A 44 -1.18 8.88 -2.93
N LYS A 45 -1.25 7.90 -3.83
CA LYS A 45 -1.28 6.47 -3.48
C LYS A 45 -0.10 6.00 -2.62
N ASP A 46 1.07 6.61 -2.83
CA ASP A 46 2.30 6.24 -2.11
C ASP A 46 2.28 6.72 -0.65
N ASP A 47 1.52 7.76 -0.35
CA ASP A 47 1.31 8.27 1.02
C ASP A 47 0.38 7.35 1.85
N LEU A 48 -0.35 6.43 1.22
CA LEU A 48 -1.40 5.64 1.84
C LEU A 48 -0.91 4.24 2.23
N ASP A 49 -1.31 3.79 3.41
CA ASP A 49 -1.10 2.42 3.88
C ASP A 49 -2.25 1.49 3.45
N VAL A 50 -3.47 2.02 3.37
CA VAL A 50 -4.67 1.35 2.88
C VAL A 50 -5.60 2.38 2.24
N VAL A 51 -6.28 1.99 1.18
CA VAL A 51 -7.29 2.80 0.50
C VAL A 51 -8.60 2.01 0.38
N PHE A 52 -9.67 2.60 0.90
CA PHE A 52 -11.04 2.16 0.68
C PHE A 52 -11.56 2.86 -0.57
N LEU A 53 -11.83 2.09 -1.60
CA LEU A 53 -12.10 2.57 -2.95
C LEU A 53 -13.50 2.17 -3.40
N ASP A 54 -14.33 3.15 -3.74
CA ASP A 54 -15.58 2.88 -4.42
C ASP A 54 -15.34 2.45 -5.87
N MET A 55 -16.21 1.55 -6.36
CA MET A 55 -16.16 1.08 -7.75
C MET A 55 -16.78 2.07 -8.73
N GLU A 56 -17.67 2.94 -8.25
CA GLU A 56 -18.34 3.97 -9.05
C GLU A 56 -17.76 5.35 -8.76
N LEU A 57 -16.85 5.82 -9.61
CA LEU A 57 -16.25 7.14 -9.50
C LEU A 57 -16.53 7.96 -10.78
N PRO A 58 -16.59 9.30 -10.66
CA PRO A 58 -17.02 10.15 -11.77
C PRO A 58 -16.01 10.27 -12.91
N ASP A 59 -14.74 10.02 -12.64
CA ASP A 59 -13.61 10.24 -13.56
C ASP A 59 -13.03 8.95 -14.13
N MET A 60 -13.20 7.82 -13.43
CA MET A 60 -12.60 6.54 -13.80
C MET A 60 -13.36 5.41 -13.12
N ASP A 61 -13.50 4.25 -13.77
CA ASP A 61 -14.03 3.07 -13.08
C ASP A 61 -13.08 2.58 -11.99
N GLY A 62 -13.65 2.00 -10.94
CA GLY A 62 -12.91 1.60 -9.74
C GLY A 62 -11.86 0.52 -10.01
N GLU A 63 -12.09 -0.41 -10.96
CA GLU A 63 -11.09 -1.42 -11.34
C GLU A 63 -9.85 -0.78 -11.94
N THR A 64 -10.04 0.13 -12.91
CA THR A 64 -8.93 0.86 -13.54
C THR A 64 -8.16 1.68 -12.51
N ALA A 65 -8.84 2.29 -11.54
CA ALA A 65 -8.21 3.01 -10.44
C ALA A 65 -7.42 2.07 -9.52
N ALA A 66 -8.02 0.93 -9.14
CA ALA A 66 -7.41 -0.07 -8.27
C ALA A 66 -6.12 -0.64 -8.85
N ARG A 67 -6.11 -0.95 -10.14
CA ARG A 67 -4.93 -1.48 -10.86
C ARG A 67 -3.73 -0.51 -10.90
N GLN A 68 -3.92 0.75 -10.57
CA GLN A 68 -2.85 1.75 -10.47
C GLN A 68 -2.25 1.86 -9.05
N VAL A 69 -2.82 1.16 -8.08
CA VAL A 69 -2.37 1.12 -6.69
C VAL A 69 -1.82 -0.27 -6.37
N GLU A 70 -0.92 -0.38 -5.40
CA GLU A 70 -0.48 -1.69 -4.91
C GLU A 70 -1.68 -2.48 -4.38
N LYS A 71 -1.91 -3.67 -4.91
CA LYS A 71 -3.06 -4.53 -4.61
C LYS A 71 -3.30 -4.70 -3.09
N GLU A 72 -2.23 -4.86 -2.33
CA GLU A 72 -2.26 -5.08 -0.89
C GLU A 72 -2.84 -3.90 -0.11
N LYS A 73 -2.81 -2.71 -0.70
CA LYS A 73 -3.35 -1.48 -0.11
C LYS A 73 -4.83 -1.26 -0.47
N VAL A 74 -5.32 -1.90 -1.54
CA VAL A 74 -6.67 -1.64 -2.06
C VAL A 74 -7.71 -2.49 -1.33
N VAL A 75 -8.76 -1.83 -0.86
CA VAL A 75 -9.99 -2.42 -0.33
C VAL A 75 -11.17 -1.84 -1.10
N ILE A 76 -11.86 -2.68 -1.84
CA ILE A 76 -13.07 -2.26 -2.56
C ILE A 76 -14.21 -2.06 -1.56
N VAL A 77 -15.00 -0.99 -1.74
CA VAL A 77 -16.22 -0.72 -0.97
C VAL A 77 -17.35 -0.41 -1.95
N SER A 78 -18.26 -1.34 -2.16
CA SER A 78 -19.28 -1.23 -3.22
C SER A 78 -20.69 -1.51 -2.71
N GLY A 79 -21.67 -0.89 -3.36
CA GLY A 79 -23.10 -1.21 -3.18
C GLY A 79 -23.53 -2.49 -3.88
N TYR A 80 -22.69 -3.07 -4.73
CA TYR A 80 -22.98 -4.32 -5.42
C TYR A 80 -22.46 -5.52 -4.63
N PRO A 81 -23.18 -6.66 -4.65
CA PRO A 81 -22.67 -7.90 -4.09
C PRO A 81 -21.36 -8.35 -4.76
N GLU A 82 -20.44 -8.87 -3.96
CA GLU A 82 -19.12 -9.36 -4.38
C GLU A 82 -19.19 -10.29 -5.61
N VAL A 83 -20.19 -11.18 -5.66
CA VAL A 83 -20.38 -12.16 -6.74
C VAL A 83 -20.60 -11.55 -8.13
N PHE A 84 -20.92 -10.27 -8.20
CA PHE A 84 -21.11 -9.56 -9.48
C PHE A 84 -19.87 -8.75 -9.90
N CYS A 85 -18.84 -8.70 -9.11
CA CYS A 85 -17.67 -7.85 -9.32
C CYS A 85 -16.48 -8.58 -9.99
N GLY A 86 -16.70 -9.79 -10.54
CA GLY A 86 -15.68 -10.54 -11.29
C GLY A 86 -14.45 -10.89 -10.45
N ASP A 87 -13.27 -10.86 -11.10
CA ASP A 87 -12.00 -11.28 -10.50
C ASP A 87 -11.34 -10.12 -9.69
N TRP A 88 -12.10 -9.47 -8.80
CA TRP A 88 -11.61 -8.36 -7.97
C TRP A 88 -10.35 -8.74 -7.17
N GLU A 89 -10.17 -10.00 -6.83
CA GLU A 89 -8.98 -10.52 -6.16
C GLU A 89 -7.69 -10.30 -6.95
N GLU A 90 -7.75 -9.99 -8.24
CA GLU A 90 -6.56 -9.66 -9.03
C GLU A 90 -5.96 -8.30 -8.67
N TYR A 91 -6.79 -7.32 -8.27
CA TYR A 91 -6.39 -5.92 -8.08
C TYR A 91 -6.71 -5.33 -6.71
N ALA A 92 -7.35 -6.09 -5.83
CA ALA A 92 -7.63 -5.66 -4.46
C ALA A 92 -7.32 -6.75 -3.43
N SER A 93 -7.12 -6.35 -2.20
CA SER A 93 -6.81 -7.24 -1.07
C SER A 93 -8.04 -7.66 -0.27
N ALA A 94 -9.15 -6.94 -0.42
CA ALA A 94 -10.42 -7.22 0.20
C ALA A 94 -11.58 -6.53 -0.52
N TYR A 95 -12.78 -7.05 -0.32
CA TYR A 95 -14.04 -6.51 -0.81
C TYR A 95 -14.99 -6.31 0.38
N LEU A 96 -15.67 -5.17 0.43
CA LEU A 96 -16.68 -4.82 1.43
C LEU A 96 -17.96 -4.38 0.74
N GLU A 97 -19.07 -5.04 1.06
CA GLU A 97 -20.39 -4.59 0.60
C GLU A 97 -20.94 -3.46 1.47
N LYS A 98 -21.57 -2.48 0.86
CA LYS A 98 -22.32 -1.43 1.57
C LYS A 98 -23.72 -1.97 1.95
N PRO A 99 -24.16 -1.89 3.21
CA PRO A 99 -23.51 -1.25 4.35
C PRO A 99 -22.38 -2.08 4.94
N VAL A 100 -21.23 -1.45 5.19
CA VAL A 100 -20.00 -2.14 5.60
C VAL A 100 -20.17 -2.83 6.94
N ASN A 101 -19.78 -4.12 7.00
CA ASN A 101 -19.81 -4.91 8.21
C ASN A 101 -18.64 -4.53 9.14
N PRO A 102 -18.90 -4.08 10.39
CA PRO A 102 -17.83 -3.65 11.30
C PRO A 102 -16.80 -4.74 11.64
N ARG A 103 -17.19 -6.02 11.60
CA ARG A 103 -16.27 -7.14 11.89
C ARG A 103 -15.26 -7.35 10.74
N GLU A 104 -15.71 -7.19 9.50
CA GLU A 104 -14.84 -7.29 8.31
C GLU A 104 -13.93 -6.08 8.24
N LEU A 105 -14.47 -4.90 8.46
CA LEU A 105 -13.71 -3.66 8.53
C LEU A 105 -12.58 -3.76 9.56
N LYS A 106 -12.87 -4.32 10.75
CA LYS A 106 -11.86 -4.51 11.78
C LYS A 106 -10.71 -5.43 11.33
N LYS A 107 -11.00 -6.54 10.68
CA LYS A 107 -9.96 -7.46 10.18
C LYS A 107 -9.02 -6.75 9.20
N ILE A 108 -9.56 -5.93 8.31
CA ILE A 108 -8.79 -5.20 7.31
C ILE A 108 -7.89 -4.16 7.97
N THR A 109 -8.43 -3.39 8.89
CA THR A 109 -7.68 -2.35 9.59
C THR A 109 -6.60 -2.92 10.51
N ASP A 110 -6.89 -4.01 11.23
CA ASP A 110 -5.90 -4.74 12.03
C ASP A 110 -4.75 -5.27 11.13
N ARG A 111 -5.07 -5.81 9.95
CA ARG A 111 -4.06 -6.26 8.97
C ARG A 111 -3.17 -5.12 8.47
N ALA A 112 -3.75 -3.96 8.15
CA ALA A 112 -2.99 -2.80 7.70
C ALA A 112 -2.01 -2.32 8.78
N ALA A 113 -2.43 -2.29 10.05
CA ALA A 113 -1.60 -1.96 11.20
C ALA A 113 -0.42 -2.93 11.35
N ILE A 114 -0.68 -4.24 11.31
CA ILE A 114 0.35 -5.29 11.40
C ILE A 114 1.38 -5.17 10.27
N LEU A 115 0.95 -4.94 9.03
CA LEU A 115 1.83 -4.79 7.88
C LEU A 115 2.75 -3.57 8.04
N LYS A 116 2.22 -2.45 8.52
CA LYS A 116 3.00 -1.24 8.78
C LYS A 116 4.05 -1.45 9.87
N GLU A 117 3.66 -2.06 10.98
CA GLU A 117 4.60 -2.39 12.06
C GLU A 117 5.70 -3.34 11.61
N SER A 118 5.35 -4.34 10.81
CA SER A 118 6.32 -5.30 10.24
C SER A 118 7.34 -4.62 9.34
N LYS A 119 6.89 -3.67 8.48
CA LYS A 119 7.79 -2.86 7.65
C LYS A 119 8.74 -2.03 8.52
N LYS A 120 8.22 -1.36 9.54
CA LYS A 120 9.04 -0.56 10.47
C LYS A 120 10.08 -1.41 11.20
N MET A 121 9.67 -2.55 11.77
CA MET A 121 10.61 -3.46 12.44
C MET A 121 11.71 -3.98 11.52
N ALA A 122 11.41 -4.22 10.24
CA ALA A 122 12.42 -4.65 9.28
C ALA A 122 13.49 -3.57 9.07
N ILE A 123 13.08 -2.31 8.92
CA ILE A 123 13.98 -1.16 8.77
C ILE A 123 14.84 -0.97 10.02
N ASP A 124 14.22 -1.03 11.22
CA ASP A 124 14.93 -0.89 12.49
C ASP A 124 16.02 -1.98 12.66
N LYS A 125 15.73 -3.23 12.27
CA LYS A 125 16.72 -4.32 12.27
C LYS A 125 17.87 -4.07 11.29
N VAL A 126 17.59 -3.51 10.11
CA VAL A 126 18.63 -3.14 9.14
C VAL A 126 19.51 -2.04 9.72
N LYS A 127 18.93 -0.99 10.30
CA LYS A 127 19.68 0.09 10.94
C LYS A 127 20.55 -0.44 12.09
N GLU A 128 19.99 -1.30 12.94
CA GLU A 128 20.74 -1.93 14.05
C GLU A 128 21.91 -2.77 13.53
N TYR A 129 21.71 -3.56 12.49
CA TYR A 129 22.80 -4.33 11.88
C TYR A 129 23.89 -3.42 11.30
N LEU A 130 23.52 -2.35 10.62
CA LEU A 130 24.46 -1.41 9.98
C LEU A 130 25.23 -0.55 10.99
N LYS A 131 24.71 -0.35 12.22
CA LYS A 131 25.46 0.32 13.31
C LYS A 131 26.82 -0.34 13.59
N LYS A 132 26.95 -1.66 13.41
CA LYS A 132 28.21 -2.38 13.56
C LYS A 132 29.31 -1.89 12.62
N TYR A 133 28.90 -1.25 11.53
CA TYR A 133 29.79 -0.75 10.48
C TYR A 133 29.82 0.78 10.40
N ASN A 134 29.17 1.48 11.34
CA ASN A 134 28.93 2.93 11.33
C ASN A 134 28.26 3.41 10.02
N MET A 135 27.27 2.65 9.56
CA MET A 135 26.54 2.90 8.30
C MET A 135 25.02 3.04 8.50
N ASP A 136 24.53 3.10 9.71
CA ASP A 136 23.10 3.24 10.01
C ASP A 136 22.53 4.60 9.55
N ASP A 137 23.37 5.64 9.53
CA ASP A 137 23.08 6.96 8.98
C ASP A 137 22.92 6.98 7.46
N LYS A 138 23.35 5.92 6.78
CA LYS A 138 23.22 5.76 5.31
C LYS A 138 21.91 5.12 4.89
N VAL A 139 21.12 4.63 5.83
CA VAL A 139 19.79 4.05 5.53
C VAL A 139 18.84 5.20 5.20
N MET A 140 18.38 5.24 3.96
CA MET A 140 17.43 6.23 3.47
C MET A 140 16.06 5.56 3.35
N GLU A 141 15.04 6.21 3.89
CA GLU A 141 13.65 5.81 3.76
C GLU A 141 12.96 6.76 2.78
N PHE A 142 12.20 6.22 1.86
CA PHE A 142 11.45 6.99 0.86
C PHE A 142 9.97 6.71 1.02
N ASP A 143 9.17 7.77 0.92
CA ASP A 143 7.70 7.68 0.93
C ASP A 143 7.16 7.21 -0.44
N VAL A 144 8.01 7.16 -1.46
CA VAL A 144 7.67 6.68 -2.81
C VAL A 144 8.12 5.23 -3.01
N SER A 145 7.42 4.52 -3.89
CA SER A 145 7.79 3.14 -4.23
C SER A 145 9.18 3.07 -4.86
N SER A 146 10.02 2.19 -4.34
CA SER A 146 11.34 1.85 -4.91
C SER A 146 11.42 0.39 -5.36
N ALA A 147 10.27 -0.21 -5.66
CA ALA A 147 10.15 -1.63 -5.98
C ALA A 147 10.86 -2.05 -7.28
N THR A 148 11.14 -1.11 -8.16
CA THR A 148 11.91 -1.36 -9.38
C THR A 148 13.18 -0.51 -9.40
N VAL A 149 14.17 -0.95 -10.19
CA VAL A 149 15.41 -0.18 -10.38
C VAL A 149 15.14 1.24 -10.88
N SER A 150 14.20 1.40 -11.81
CA SER A 150 13.83 2.72 -12.36
C SER A 150 13.24 3.62 -11.29
N LEU A 151 12.29 3.14 -10.50
CA LEU A 151 11.68 3.89 -9.40
C LEU A 151 12.70 4.23 -8.31
N ALA A 152 13.58 3.31 -7.96
CA ALA A 152 14.65 3.56 -7.00
C ALA A 152 15.64 4.61 -7.50
N ALA A 153 16.00 4.57 -8.79
CA ALA A 153 16.88 5.55 -9.42
C ALA A 153 16.25 6.95 -9.45
N GLU A 154 14.96 7.04 -9.75
CA GLU A 154 14.18 8.28 -9.71
C GLU A 154 14.13 8.87 -8.29
N ALA A 155 13.79 8.06 -7.29
CA ALA A 155 13.72 8.46 -5.88
C ALA A 155 15.09 8.96 -5.35
N LEU A 156 16.19 8.40 -5.85
CA LEU A 156 17.57 8.77 -5.48
C LEU A 156 18.19 9.84 -6.39
N HIS A 157 17.45 10.29 -7.43
CA HIS A 157 17.95 11.20 -8.46
C HIS A 157 19.29 10.75 -9.05
N CYS A 158 19.39 9.47 -9.42
CA CYS A 158 20.61 8.89 -9.97
C CYS A 158 20.34 8.00 -11.19
N GLU A 159 21.39 7.64 -11.92
CA GLU A 159 21.28 6.72 -13.06
C GLU A 159 20.95 5.29 -12.60
N PRO A 160 20.10 4.54 -13.34
CA PRO A 160 19.71 3.16 -12.99
C PRO A 160 20.90 2.21 -12.79
N GLY A 161 22.01 2.40 -13.52
CA GLY A 161 23.24 1.61 -13.36
C GLY A 161 23.91 1.76 -12.00
N ARG A 162 23.56 2.76 -11.21
CA ARG A 162 24.03 2.97 -9.83
C ARG A 162 23.21 2.25 -8.78
N ILE A 163 22.06 1.67 -9.17
CA ILE A 163 21.20 0.89 -8.29
C ILE A 163 21.65 -0.58 -8.32
N ALA A 164 21.83 -1.19 -7.18
CA ALA A 164 22.07 -2.62 -7.10
C ALA A 164 20.76 -3.38 -7.27
N LYS A 165 20.72 -4.27 -8.27
CA LYS A 165 19.62 -5.21 -8.49
C LYS A 165 19.97 -6.52 -7.81
N THR A 166 19.16 -6.93 -6.84
CA THR A 166 19.35 -8.17 -6.08
C THR A 166 18.30 -9.19 -6.49
N MET A 167 18.75 -10.39 -6.85
CA MET A 167 17.91 -11.53 -7.16
C MET A 167 18.27 -12.69 -6.23
N SER A 168 17.25 -13.32 -5.64
CA SER A 168 17.43 -14.52 -4.82
C SER A 168 16.82 -15.73 -5.51
N PHE A 169 17.57 -16.83 -5.51
CA PHE A 169 17.16 -18.10 -6.09
C PHE A 169 17.18 -19.17 -5.00
N ILE A 170 16.09 -19.94 -4.91
CA ILE A 170 16.00 -21.08 -4.01
C ILE A 170 16.62 -22.29 -4.72
N LEU A 171 17.61 -22.90 -4.08
CA LEU A 171 18.26 -24.15 -4.53
C LEU A 171 17.81 -25.30 -3.64
N LYS A 172 18.16 -26.50 -4.04
CA LYS A 172 17.83 -27.73 -3.31
C LYS A 172 18.41 -27.77 -1.89
N ASP A 173 19.57 -27.14 -1.69
CA ASP A 173 20.32 -27.15 -0.42
C ASP A 173 20.56 -25.73 0.15
N GLY A 174 19.71 -24.76 -0.21
CA GLY A 174 19.85 -23.40 0.30
C GLY A 174 19.33 -22.32 -0.64
N CYS A 175 19.86 -21.12 -0.54
CA CYS A 175 19.57 -20.03 -1.47
C CYS A 175 20.86 -19.34 -1.92
N ILE A 176 20.84 -18.80 -3.13
CA ILE A 176 21.89 -17.91 -3.63
C ILE A 176 21.28 -16.52 -3.86
N VAL A 177 22.11 -15.51 -3.63
CA VAL A 177 21.77 -14.12 -3.90
C VAL A 177 22.74 -13.60 -4.94
N VAL A 178 22.22 -13.05 -6.03
CA VAL A 178 23.01 -12.44 -7.10
C VAL A 178 22.74 -10.93 -7.05
N VAL A 179 23.82 -10.17 -6.97
CA VAL A 179 23.76 -8.70 -6.98
C VAL A 179 24.44 -8.20 -8.25
N THR A 180 23.71 -7.42 -9.03
CA THR A 180 24.19 -6.86 -10.31
C THR A 180 23.94 -5.34 -10.35
N ALA A 181 24.56 -4.63 -11.29
CA ALA A 181 24.16 -3.28 -11.60
C ALA A 181 22.71 -3.25 -12.12
N GLY A 182 21.99 -2.18 -11.86
CA GLY A 182 20.55 -2.09 -12.15
C GLY A 182 20.22 -2.13 -13.65
N ASP A 183 21.14 -1.76 -14.51
CA ASP A 183 21.03 -1.79 -15.96
C ASP A 183 21.50 -3.14 -16.58
N ALA A 184 21.96 -4.11 -15.77
CA ALA A 184 22.36 -5.44 -16.25
C ALA A 184 21.14 -6.18 -16.83
N LYS A 185 21.33 -6.75 -18.04
CA LYS A 185 20.33 -7.53 -18.78
C LYS A 185 20.47 -9.03 -18.48
#